data_4b9e78a808a4fb8c1ab9f59169207941
#
_entry.id   4b9e78a808a4fb8c1ab9f59169207941
#
_cell.length_a   1.000
_cell.length_b   1.000
_cell.length_c   1.000
_cell.angle_alpha   90.00
_cell.angle_beta   90.00
_cell.angle_gamma   90.00
#
_symmetry.space_group_name_H-M   'P 1'
#
loop_
_entity.id
_entity.type
_entity.pdbx_description
1 polymer ?
#
loop_
_entity_poly.entity_id
_entity_poly.type
_entity_poly.pdbx_seq_one_letter_code
_entity_poly.pdbx_strand_id
1 'polypeptide(L)'
;MDNATKRQLKKQDQFITLTEHGVDWAKQNTQQAIIIGAAVVVLILLIVGGYTLFNHRSNAAANAFGDAMQTYQAPLASQAPNVPPGIKTFPDAKARASAANTQFVAVADQYGMTQPGKMALYMAGVTYMEEGNNGAAEEALKKVSSSWNGDTAALGKSALAGLYEQMGRNADAEKLLEDLGKGSSSTVPPYFAQLQLGDLYQSEGKTADAKRVWAQVKDKDKDAKGNPGPAGQVASERLNPQPAGPGMAMSQ
;
A
#
# COMPACT_ATOMS: atom_id res chain seq x y z
N MET A 1 51.22 1.43 15.90
CA MET A 1 49.88 1.88 16.28
C MET A 1 49.04 1.93 15.01
N ASP A 2 48.00 1.11 14.96
CA ASP A 2 47.14 0.95 13.78
C ASP A 2 46.32 2.20 13.49
N ASN A 3 46.05 2.51 12.21
CA ASN A 3 45.28 3.66 11.74
C ASN A 3 43.86 3.70 12.31
N ALA A 4 43.28 2.54 12.65
CA ALA A 4 41.99 2.42 13.31
C ALA A 4 42.02 2.96 14.75
N THR A 5 43.05 2.64 15.51
CA THR A 5 43.27 3.10 16.89
C THR A 5 43.49 4.62 16.96
N LYS A 6 44.23 5.19 15.99
CA LYS A 6 44.42 6.65 15.87
C LYS A 6 43.12 7.38 15.55
N ARG A 7 42.23 6.80 14.72
CA ARG A 7 40.92 7.39 14.42
C ARG A 7 39.97 7.32 15.62
N GLN A 8 40.03 6.26 16.41
CA GLN A 8 39.20 6.15 17.63
C GLN A 8 39.66 7.14 18.72
N LEU A 9 40.97 7.24 18.95
CA LEU A 9 41.54 8.22 19.90
C LEU A 9 41.20 9.65 19.49
N LYS A 10 41.34 10.00 18.22
CA LYS A 10 40.98 11.34 17.70
C LYS A 10 39.49 11.67 17.83
N LYS A 11 38.59 10.68 17.71
CA LYS A 11 37.15 10.87 17.95
C LYS A 11 36.86 11.03 19.44
N GLN A 12 37.57 10.31 20.31
CA GLN A 12 37.43 10.39 21.76
C GLN A 12 37.92 11.74 22.29
N ASP A 13 39.05 12.25 21.78
CA ASP A 13 39.56 13.59 22.12
C ASP A 13 38.63 14.69 21.63
N GLN A 14 38.05 14.58 20.44
CA GLN A 14 37.06 15.54 19.94
C GLN A 14 35.77 15.54 20.76
N PHE A 15 35.35 14.38 21.22
CA PHE A 15 34.14 14.28 22.04
C PHE A 15 34.37 14.89 23.45
N ILE A 16 35.55 14.66 24.06
CA ILE A 16 35.96 15.22 25.36
C ILE A 16 36.03 16.76 25.27
N THR A 17 36.72 17.30 24.26
CA THR A 17 36.85 18.74 24.04
C THR A 17 35.52 19.42 23.79
N LEU A 18 34.60 18.81 23.03
CA LEU A 18 33.24 19.33 22.79
C LEU A 18 32.41 19.38 24.07
N THR A 19 32.52 18.33 24.93
CA THR A 19 31.79 18.27 26.20
C THR A 19 32.36 19.29 27.19
N GLU A 20 33.67 19.46 27.28
CA GLU A 20 34.32 20.46 28.16
C GLU A 20 33.94 21.89 27.77
N HIS A 21 33.99 22.22 26.46
CA HIS A 21 33.54 23.52 25.95
C HIS A 21 32.05 23.79 26.20
N GLY A 22 31.21 22.75 26.09
CA GLY A 22 29.78 22.86 26.39
C GLY A 22 29.51 23.12 27.88
N VAL A 23 30.24 22.42 28.79
CA VAL A 23 30.12 22.62 30.21
C VAL A 23 30.62 24.00 30.67
N ASP A 24 31.74 24.46 30.09
CA ASP A 24 32.31 25.77 30.43
C ASP A 24 31.43 26.91 29.93
N TRP A 25 30.85 26.77 28.72
CA TRP A 25 29.87 27.72 28.22
C TRP A 25 28.61 27.74 29.11
N ALA A 26 28.11 26.59 29.55
CA ALA A 26 26.95 26.48 30.43
C ALA A 26 27.20 27.14 31.79
N LYS A 27 28.41 27.01 32.37
CA LYS A 27 28.79 27.70 33.58
C LYS A 27 28.86 29.22 33.44
N GLN A 28 29.34 29.71 32.29
CA GLN A 28 29.43 31.13 31.99
C GLN A 28 28.06 31.74 31.65
N ASN A 29 27.15 30.95 31.08
CA ASN A 29 25.83 31.36 30.61
C ASN A 29 24.71 30.56 31.28
N THR A 30 24.72 30.43 32.59
CA THR A 30 23.83 29.57 33.37
C THR A 30 22.34 29.80 33.06
N GLN A 31 21.92 31.05 32.88
CA GLN A 31 20.53 31.39 32.58
C GLN A 31 20.11 30.89 31.18
N GLN A 32 20.96 31.05 30.19
CA GLN A 32 20.70 30.54 28.84
C GLN A 32 20.75 29.01 28.82
N ALA A 33 21.67 28.39 29.51
CA ALA A 33 21.76 26.94 29.62
C ALA A 33 20.52 26.32 30.26
N ILE A 34 19.94 26.94 31.29
CA ILE A 34 18.66 26.52 31.90
C ILE A 34 17.51 26.64 30.87
N ILE A 35 17.42 27.75 30.15
CA ILE A 35 16.37 27.95 29.14
C ILE A 35 16.46 26.90 28.02
N ILE A 36 17.67 26.66 27.52
CA ILE A 36 17.89 25.63 26.48
C ILE A 36 17.55 24.24 27.02
N GLY A 37 17.99 23.92 28.25
CA GLY A 37 17.67 22.63 28.89
C GLY A 37 16.17 22.43 29.07
N ALA A 38 15.47 23.46 29.54
CA ALA A 38 14.00 23.43 29.64
C ALA A 38 13.31 23.26 28.29
N ALA A 39 13.77 23.97 27.25
CA ALA A 39 13.24 23.83 25.91
C ALA A 39 13.43 22.42 25.32
N VAL A 40 14.59 21.81 25.54
CA VAL A 40 14.87 20.42 25.16
C VAL A 40 13.94 19.43 25.88
N VAL A 41 13.75 19.60 27.19
CA VAL A 41 12.82 18.75 27.94
C VAL A 41 11.39 18.87 27.45
N VAL A 42 10.91 20.09 27.20
CA VAL A 42 9.59 20.31 26.61
C VAL A 42 9.46 19.66 25.24
N LEU A 43 10.48 19.78 24.37
CA LEU A 43 10.51 19.14 23.06
C LEU A 43 10.41 17.61 23.17
N ILE A 44 11.18 17.00 24.09
CA ILE A 44 11.12 15.55 24.33
C ILE A 44 9.72 15.14 24.80
N LEU A 45 9.12 15.87 25.74
CA LEU A 45 7.77 15.58 26.21
C LEU A 45 6.72 15.68 25.08
N LEU A 46 6.85 16.67 24.19
CA LEU A 46 5.98 16.79 23.02
C LEU A 46 6.15 15.62 22.04
N ILE A 47 7.39 15.19 21.77
CA ILE A 47 7.67 14.05 20.90
C ILE A 47 7.11 12.76 21.51
N VAL A 48 7.40 12.48 22.77
CA VAL A 48 6.92 11.26 23.45
C VAL A 48 5.41 11.26 23.58
N GLY A 49 4.82 12.40 24.01
CA GLY A 49 3.36 12.54 24.11
C GLY A 49 2.66 12.39 22.74
N GLY A 50 3.19 13.04 21.71
CA GLY A 50 2.68 12.92 20.35
C GLY A 50 2.77 11.49 19.80
N TYR A 51 3.90 10.82 20.03
CA TYR A 51 4.10 9.42 19.64
C TYR A 51 3.13 8.45 20.35
N THR A 52 2.93 8.60 21.64
CA THR A 52 2.00 7.74 22.41
C THR A 52 0.55 7.95 21.97
N LEU A 53 0.12 9.19 21.74
CA LEU A 53 -1.21 9.52 21.23
C LEU A 53 -1.42 8.97 19.83
N PHE A 54 -0.43 9.12 18.94
CA PHE A 54 -0.48 8.58 17.58
C PHE A 54 -0.58 7.05 17.58
N ASN A 55 0.22 6.36 18.40
CA ASN A 55 0.14 4.90 18.53
C ASN A 55 -1.21 4.43 19.08
N HIS A 56 -1.75 5.11 20.08
CA HIS A 56 -3.08 4.78 20.61
C HIS A 56 -4.17 4.92 19.52
N ARG A 57 -4.14 6.02 18.76
CA ARG A 57 -5.06 6.22 17.64
C ARG A 57 -4.86 5.20 16.53
N SER A 58 -3.62 4.83 16.22
CA SER A 58 -3.30 3.82 15.21
C SER A 58 -3.81 2.43 15.60
N ASN A 59 -3.69 2.05 16.87
CA ASN A 59 -4.23 0.79 17.39
C ASN A 59 -5.77 0.76 17.35
N ALA A 60 -6.42 1.87 17.75
CA ALA A 60 -7.88 1.99 17.64
C ALA A 60 -8.34 1.89 16.17
N ALA A 61 -7.63 2.54 15.26
CA ALA A 61 -7.86 2.45 13.82
C ALA A 61 -7.70 1.01 13.29
N ALA A 62 -6.67 0.29 13.75
CA ALA A 62 -6.43 -1.10 13.34
C ALA A 62 -7.56 -2.03 13.77
N ASN A 63 -8.06 -1.88 15.00
CA ASN A 63 -9.21 -2.65 15.50
C ASN A 63 -10.47 -2.35 14.68
N ALA A 64 -10.80 -1.07 14.49
CA ALA A 64 -11.97 -0.68 13.71
C ALA A 64 -11.89 -1.11 12.24
N PHE A 65 -10.69 -1.08 11.65
CA PHE A 65 -10.43 -1.62 10.32
C PHE A 65 -10.63 -3.15 10.29
N GLY A 66 -10.16 -3.86 11.31
CA GLY A 66 -10.38 -5.31 11.47
C GLY A 66 -11.86 -5.67 11.51
N ASP A 67 -12.67 -4.92 12.26
CA ASP A 67 -14.13 -5.12 12.35
C ASP A 67 -14.81 -4.89 10.98
N ALA A 68 -14.39 -3.86 10.25
CA ALA A 68 -14.86 -3.59 8.89
C ALA A 68 -14.47 -4.72 7.92
N MET A 69 -13.23 -5.22 8.01
CA MET A 69 -12.76 -6.38 7.22
C MET A 69 -13.54 -7.64 7.56
N GLN A 70 -13.87 -7.89 8.81
CA GLN A 70 -14.72 -9.01 9.21
C GLN A 70 -16.10 -8.92 8.55
N THR A 71 -16.69 -7.72 8.49
CA THR A 71 -17.96 -7.49 7.77
C THR A 71 -17.79 -7.76 6.27
N TYR A 72 -16.70 -7.28 5.65
CA TYR A 72 -16.42 -7.49 4.23
C TYR A 72 -16.19 -8.95 3.86
N GLN A 73 -15.61 -9.74 4.77
CA GLN A 73 -15.34 -11.17 4.59
C GLN A 73 -16.50 -12.08 5.03
N ALA A 74 -17.59 -11.51 5.55
CA ALA A 74 -18.72 -12.28 6.03
C ALA A 74 -19.33 -13.14 4.90
N PRO A 75 -19.78 -14.37 5.20
CA PRO A 75 -20.29 -15.28 4.19
C PRO A 75 -21.61 -14.80 3.61
N LEU A 76 -21.88 -15.17 2.36
CA LEU A 76 -23.20 -14.98 1.75
C LEU A 76 -24.14 -16.09 2.20
N ALA A 77 -25.39 -15.74 2.47
CA ALA A 77 -26.41 -16.70 2.94
C ALA A 77 -26.60 -17.89 2.00
N SER A 78 -26.46 -17.66 0.68
CA SER A 78 -26.54 -18.71 -0.35
C SER A 78 -25.36 -19.68 -0.35
N GLN A 79 -24.18 -19.25 0.13
CA GLN A 79 -22.94 -20.04 0.11
C GLN A 79 -22.67 -20.77 1.44
N ALA A 80 -23.40 -20.44 2.48
CA ALA A 80 -23.20 -20.97 3.82
C ALA A 80 -24.54 -21.34 4.50
N PRO A 81 -25.20 -22.42 4.04
CA PRO A 81 -26.51 -22.80 4.57
C PRO A 81 -26.48 -23.23 6.05
N ASN A 82 -25.32 -23.61 6.58
CA ASN A 82 -25.12 -24.08 7.97
C ASN A 82 -24.21 -23.15 8.78
N VAL A 83 -24.41 -21.85 8.69
CA VAL A 83 -23.64 -20.88 9.49
C VAL A 83 -24.01 -21.02 10.97
N PRO A 84 -23.05 -21.13 11.89
CA PRO A 84 -23.31 -21.14 13.32
C PRO A 84 -24.09 -19.89 13.79
N PRO A 85 -24.96 -20.03 14.80
CA PRO A 85 -25.65 -18.88 15.37
C PRO A 85 -24.67 -17.77 15.80
N GLY A 86 -24.97 -16.53 15.43
CA GLY A 86 -24.17 -15.35 15.77
C GLY A 86 -23.17 -14.90 14.68
N ILE A 87 -22.98 -15.68 13.62
CA ILE A 87 -22.19 -15.21 12.47
C ILE A 87 -23.11 -14.41 11.52
N LYS A 88 -22.73 -13.16 11.26
CA LYS A 88 -23.44 -12.29 10.33
C LYS A 88 -23.30 -12.80 8.90
N THR A 89 -24.42 -12.94 8.19
CA THR A 89 -24.44 -13.27 6.76
C THR A 89 -25.13 -12.19 5.97
N PHE A 90 -24.88 -12.15 4.66
CA PHE A 90 -25.50 -11.18 3.75
C PHE A 90 -26.22 -11.89 2.60
N PRO A 91 -27.31 -11.32 2.08
CA PRO A 91 -28.07 -11.92 0.98
C PRO A 91 -27.24 -12.02 -0.31
N ASP A 92 -26.41 -11.01 -0.58
CA ASP A 92 -25.57 -10.92 -1.76
C ASP A 92 -24.28 -10.12 -1.50
N ALA A 93 -23.38 -10.12 -2.47
CA ALA A 93 -22.10 -9.44 -2.37
C ALA A 93 -22.24 -7.91 -2.27
N LYS A 94 -23.24 -7.32 -2.95
CA LYS A 94 -23.49 -5.87 -2.93
C LYS A 94 -23.94 -5.41 -1.56
N ALA A 95 -24.86 -6.12 -0.91
CA ALA A 95 -25.32 -5.82 0.45
C ALA A 95 -24.15 -5.93 1.46
N ARG A 96 -23.28 -6.93 1.29
CA ARG A 96 -22.08 -7.09 2.11
C ARG A 96 -21.09 -5.93 1.88
N ALA A 97 -20.81 -5.58 0.62
CA ALA A 97 -19.91 -4.48 0.26
C ALA A 97 -20.43 -3.16 0.85
N SER A 98 -21.74 -2.88 0.75
CA SER A 98 -22.35 -1.65 1.29
C SER A 98 -22.24 -1.56 2.81
N ALA A 99 -22.51 -2.67 3.51
CA ALA A 99 -22.36 -2.71 4.97
C ALA A 99 -20.92 -2.49 5.42
N ALA A 100 -19.95 -3.08 4.70
CA ALA A 100 -18.51 -2.89 4.96
C ALA A 100 -18.05 -1.48 4.57
N ASN A 101 -18.52 -0.94 3.44
CA ASN A 101 -18.22 0.41 2.97
C ASN A 101 -18.52 1.46 4.05
N THR A 102 -19.72 1.41 4.65
CA THR A 102 -20.10 2.33 5.72
C THR A 102 -19.07 2.33 6.86
N GLN A 103 -18.55 1.17 7.24
CA GLN A 103 -17.55 1.05 8.29
C GLN A 103 -16.17 1.53 7.82
N PHE A 104 -15.73 1.18 6.60
CA PHE A 104 -14.46 1.65 6.04
C PHE A 104 -14.43 3.17 5.91
N VAL A 105 -15.49 3.80 5.45
CA VAL A 105 -15.61 5.27 5.37
C VAL A 105 -15.48 5.88 6.76
N ALA A 106 -16.20 5.36 7.76
CA ALA A 106 -16.09 5.86 9.13
C ALA A 106 -14.67 5.76 9.70
N VAL A 107 -13.97 4.64 9.45
CA VAL A 107 -12.57 4.45 9.87
C VAL A 107 -11.64 5.42 9.13
N ALA A 108 -11.83 5.61 7.82
CA ALA A 108 -11.04 6.53 7.02
C ALA A 108 -11.21 7.99 7.49
N ASP A 109 -12.41 8.41 7.79
CA ASP A 109 -12.71 9.77 8.26
C ASP A 109 -12.13 10.02 9.66
N GLN A 110 -12.29 9.06 10.56
CA GLN A 110 -11.82 9.22 11.95
C GLN A 110 -10.31 9.09 12.09
N TYR A 111 -9.67 8.23 11.28
CA TYR A 111 -8.29 7.82 11.43
C TYR A 111 -7.43 8.02 10.18
N GLY A 112 -7.82 8.87 9.25
CA GLY A 112 -7.19 9.03 7.92
C GLY A 112 -5.69 9.35 7.93
N MET A 113 -5.14 9.87 9.05
CA MET A 113 -3.70 10.10 9.21
C MET A 113 -2.91 8.84 9.57
N THR A 114 -3.57 7.78 10.03
CA THR A 114 -2.94 6.49 10.36
C THR A 114 -2.86 5.58 9.15
N GLN A 115 -1.96 4.59 9.20
CA GLN A 115 -1.88 3.60 8.12
C GLN A 115 -3.17 2.76 7.99
N PRO A 116 -3.80 2.23 9.07
CA PRO A 116 -5.09 1.56 8.96
C PRO A 116 -6.22 2.44 8.40
N GLY A 117 -6.23 3.75 8.74
CA GLY A 117 -7.21 4.69 8.18
C GLY A 117 -7.06 4.88 6.66
N LYS A 118 -5.82 4.91 6.15
CA LYS A 118 -5.56 4.95 4.70
C LYS A 118 -5.94 3.65 4.00
N MET A 119 -5.70 2.51 4.65
CA MET A 119 -6.17 1.21 4.14
C MET A 119 -7.70 1.12 4.14
N ALA A 120 -8.36 1.71 5.13
CA ALA A 120 -9.81 1.81 5.15
C ALA A 120 -10.34 2.67 3.98
N LEU A 121 -9.68 3.79 3.66
CA LEU A 121 -10.04 4.59 2.49
C LEU A 121 -9.84 3.82 1.17
N TYR A 122 -8.78 3.03 1.07
CA TYR A 122 -8.58 2.12 -0.07
C TYR A 122 -9.72 1.11 -0.19
N MET A 123 -10.07 0.44 0.91
CA MET A 123 -11.17 -0.53 0.94
C MET A 123 -12.54 0.12 0.70
N ALA A 124 -12.75 1.37 1.15
CA ALA A 124 -13.93 2.14 0.79
C ALA A 124 -14.03 2.36 -0.73
N GLY A 125 -12.91 2.69 -1.39
CA GLY A 125 -12.86 2.78 -2.85
C GLY A 125 -13.21 1.47 -3.54
N VAL A 126 -12.64 0.35 -3.08
CA VAL A 126 -12.93 -1.00 -3.61
C VAL A 126 -14.41 -1.38 -3.42
N THR A 127 -14.96 -1.17 -2.24
CA THR A 127 -16.37 -1.49 -1.95
C THR A 127 -17.34 -0.58 -2.71
N TYR A 128 -17.01 0.69 -2.95
CA TYR A 128 -17.76 1.54 -3.87
C TYR A 128 -17.78 1.02 -5.31
N MET A 129 -16.66 0.44 -5.79
CA MET A 129 -16.63 -0.22 -7.10
C MET A 129 -17.60 -1.42 -7.14
N GLU A 130 -17.61 -2.25 -6.10
CA GLU A 130 -18.54 -3.39 -5.97
C GLU A 130 -20.01 -2.98 -5.92
N GLU A 131 -20.30 -1.82 -5.32
CA GLU A 131 -21.64 -1.21 -5.33
C GLU A 131 -22.05 -0.64 -6.69
N GLY A 132 -21.08 -0.40 -7.59
CA GLY A 132 -21.25 0.32 -8.85
C GLY A 132 -21.25 1.84 -8.69
N ASN A 133 -20.83 2.36 -7.54
CA ASN A 133 -20.69 3.79 -7.27
C ASN A 133 -19.32 4.29 -7.74
N ASN A 134 -19.13 4.33 -9.06
CA ASN A 134 -17.84 4.66 -9.68
C ASN A 134 -17.34 6.07 -9.32
N GLY A 135 -18.23 7.03 -9.10
CA GLY A 135 -17.84 8.40 -8.71
C GLY A 135 -17.20 8.45 -7.33
N ALA A 136 -17.83 7.84 -6.33
CA ALA A 136 -17.27 7.77 -4.97
C ALA A 136 -16.01 6.90 -4.93
N ALA A 137 -15.95 5.81 -5.70
CA ALA A 137 -14.78 4.97 -5.85
C ALA A 137 -13.59 5.77 -6.39
N GLU A 138 -13.79 6.53 -7.48
CA GLU A 138 -12.76 7.36 -8.08
C GLU A 138 -12.22 8.41 -7.09
N GLU A 139 -13.10 9.09 -6.35
CA GLU A 139 -12.70 10.08 -5.35
C GLU A 139 -11.85 9.44 -4.23
N ALA A 140 -12.31 8.33 -3.66
CA ALA A 140 -11.60 7.63 -2.60
C ALA A 140 -10.23 7.13 -3.09
N LEU A 141 -10.17 6.46 -4.24
CA LEU A 141 -8.94 5.91 -4.79
C LEU A 141 -7.94 6.98 -5.23
N LYS A 142 -8.40 8.14 -5.73
CA LYS A 142 -7.53 9.30 -5.99
C LYS A 142 -6.88 9.83 -4.72
N LYS A 143 -7.61 9.92 -3.61
CA LYS A 143 -7.04 10.31 -2.31
C LYS A 143 -5.97 9.31 -1.85
N VAL A 144 -6.22 8.00 -2.02
CA VAL A 144 -5.23 6.96 -1.70
C VAL A 144 -4.01 7.05 -2.61
N SER A 145 -4.19 7.24 -3.92
CA SER A 145 -3.12 7.32 -4.92
C SER A 145 -2.17 8.51 -4.70
N SER A 146 -2.61 9.53 -4.00
CA SER A 146 -1.80 10.70 -3.60
C SER A 146 -1.17 10.57 -2.22
N SER A 147 -1.22 9.38 -1.59
CA SER A 147 -0.60 9.14 -0.29
C SER A 147 0.91 9.35 -0.34
N TRP A 148 1.49 9.95 0.72
CA TRP A 148 2.95 10.08 0.86
C TRP A 148 3.65 8.71 1.03
N ASN A 149 2.96 7.68 1.48
CA ASN A 149 3.48 6.31 1.53
C ASN A 149 3.37 5.69 0.14
N GLY A 150 4.51 5.40 -0.48
CA GLY A 150 4.59 4.90 -1.84
C GLY A 150 3.84 3.60 -2.09
N ASP A 151 3.87 2.67 -1.13
CA ASP A 151 3.14 1.40 -1.24
C ASP A 151 1.62 1.59 -1.18
N THR A 152 1.15 2.45 -0.29
CA THR A 152 -0.28 2.81 -0.23
C THR A 152 -0.73 3.54 -1.50
N ALA A 153 0.10 4.46 -2.00
CA ALA A 153 -0.18 5.18 -3.25
C ALA A 153 -0.24 4.22 -4.44
N ALA A 154 0.64 3.21 -4.49
CA ALA A 154 0.63 2.20 -5.54
C ALA A 154 -0.65 1.34 -5.53
N LEU A 155 -1.14 0.94 -4.35
CA LEU A 155 -2.44 0.26 -4.22
C LEU A 155 -3.57 1.12 -4.77
N GLY A 156 -3.62 2.41 -4.39
CA GLY A 156 -4.62 3.34 -4.89
C GLY A 156 -4.58 3.51 -6.41
N LYS A 157 -3.37 3.65 -6.98
CA LYS A 157 -3.18 3.76 -8.44
C LYS A 157 -3.62 2.48 -9.17
N SER A 158 -3.27 1.30 -8.64
CA SER A 158 -3.64 0.02 -9.25
C SER A 158 -5.15 -0.18 -9.26
N ALA A 159 -5.84 0.08 -8.14
CA ALA A 159 -7.30 -0.02 -8.07
C ALA A 159 -7.98 1.03 -8.97
N LEU A 160 -7.43 2.26 -9.02
CA LEU A 160 -7.94 3.32 -9.87
C LEU A 160 -7.77 2.99 -11.36
N ALA A 161 -6.67 2.33 -11.75
CA ALA A 161 -6.49 1.82 -13.11
C ALA A 161 -7.59 0.81 -13.47
N GLY A 162 -7.85 -0.17 -12.59
CA GLY A 162 -8.93 -1.13 -12.79
C GLY A 162 -10.32 -0.47 -12.86
N LEU A 163 -10.59 0.55 -12.05
CA LEU A 163 -11.82 1.33 -12.14
C LEU A 163 -11.93 2.03 -13.51
N TYR A 164 -10.86 2.64 -13.99
CA TYR A 164 -10.86 3.31 -15.30
C TYR A 164 -11.07 2.34 -16.44
N GLU A 165 -10.50 1.14 -16.39
CA GLU A 165 -10.77 0.07 -17.35
C GLU A 165 -12.27 -0.31 -17.36
N GLN A 166 -12.88 -0.51 -16.19
CA GLN A 166 -14.32 -0.79 -16.07
C GLN A 166 -15.20 0.33 -16.64
N MET A 167 -14.73 1.58 -16.54
CA MET A 167 -15.42 2.76 -17.09
C MET A 167 -15.12 3.02 -18.57
N GLY A 168 -14.28 2.20 -19.23
CA GLY A 168 -13.82 2.41 -20.60
C GLY A 168 -12.85 3.58 -20.79
N ARG A 169 -12.29 4.10 -19.66
CA ARG A 169 -11.30 5.19 -19.66
C ARG A 169 -9.88 4.64 -19.78
N ASN A 170 -9.65 3.85 -20.80
CA ASN A 170 -8.43 3.07 -20.98
C ASN A 170 -7.15 3.93 -21.02
N ALA A 171 -7.21 5.12 -21.62
CA ALA A 171 -6.06 6.04 -21.66
C ALA A 171 -5.64 6.55 -20.26
N ASP A 172 -6.59 6.67 -19.33
CA ASP A 172 -6.27 7.03 -17.94
C ASP A 172 -5.71 5.83 -17.17
N ALA A 173 -6.23 4.63 -17.42
CA ALA A 173 -5.69 3.38 -16.86
C ALA A 173 -4.24 3.15 -17.33
N GLU A 174 -3.98 3.30 -18.64
CA GLU A 174 -2.65 3.16 -19.24
C GLU A 174 -1.61 4.02 -18.54
N LYS A 175 -1.89 5.32 -18.31
CA LYS A 175 -0.98 6.23 -17.61
C LYS A 175 -0.63 5.75 -16.19
N LEU A 176 -1.62 5.25 -15.45
CA LEU A 176 -1.42 4.75 -14.09
C LEU A 176 -0.58 3.46 -14.09
N LEU A 177 -0.85 2.54 -15.00
CA LEU A 177 -0.12 1.29 -15.15
C LEU A 177 1.32 1.52 -15.61
N GLU A 178 1.55 2.49 -16.53
CA GLU A 178 2.90 2.91 -16.91
C GLU A 178 3.69 3.49 -15.74
N ASP A 179 3.05 4.35 -14.93
CA ASP A 179 3.69 4.94 -13.75
C ASP A 179 4.05 3.86 -12.71
N LEU A 180 3.14 2.92 -12.44
CA LEU A 180 3.38 1.78 -11.57
C LEU A 180 4.49 0.88 -12.10
N GLY A 181 4.52 0.65 -13.42
CA GLY A 181 5.56 -0.16 -14.08
C GLY A 181 6.97 0.42 -14.03
N LYS A 182 7.10 1.71 -13.74
CA LYS A 182 8.38 2.43 -13.51
C LYS A 182 8.72 2.58 -12.03
N GLY A 183 7.77 2.26 -11.14
CA GLY A 183 7.89 2.41 -9.69
C GLY A 183 8.75 1.33 -9.03
N SER A 184 8.77 1.36 -7.71
CA SER A 184 9.51 0.40 -6.87
C SER A 184 8.67 -0.06 -5.66
N SER A 185 7.35 -0.04 -5.77
CA SER A 185 6.46 -0.48 -4.69
C SER A 185 6.59 -1.97 -4.44
N SER A 186 6.59 -2.36 -3.17
CA SER A 186 6.57 -3.76 -2.74
C SER A 186 5.16 -4.37 -2.79
N THR A 187 4.13 -3.56 -2.65
CA THR A 187 2.71 -3.98 -2.70
C THR A 187 2.18 -4.14 -4.11
N VAL A 188 2.67 -3.33 -5.05
CA VAL A 188 2.38 -3.46 -6.48
C VAL A 188 3.70 -3.53 -7.23
N PRO A 189 4.29 -4.73 -7.35
CA PRO A 189 5.58 -4.89 -8.02
C PRO A 189 5.50 -4.41 -9.48
N PRO A 190 6.52 -3.70 -10.00
CA PRO A 190 6.49 -3.08 -11.33
C PRO A 190 6.16 -4.04 -12.46
N TYR A 191 6.67 -5.26 -12.43
CA TYR A 191 6.40 -6.25 -13.48
C TYR A 191 4.94 -6.72 -13.50
N PHE A 192 4.25 -6.73 -12.35
CA PHE A 192 2.81 -7.03 -12.33
C PHE A 192 1.99 -5.89 -12.91
N ALA A 193 2.35 -4.63 -12.66
CA ALA A 193 1.73 -3.48 -13.32
C ALA A 193 1.95 -3.51 -14.84
N GLN A 194 3.14 -3.91 -15.30
CA GLN A 194 3.42 -4.09 -16.73
C GLN A 194 2.62 -5.25 -17.33
N LEU A 195 2.37 -6.34 -16.60
CA LEU A 195 1.46 -7.40 -17.05
C LEU A 195 0.05 -6.85 -17.25
N GLN A 196 -0.48 -6.11 -16.29
CA GLN A 196 -1.80 -5.47 -16.43
C GLN A 196 -1.86 -4.51 -17.61
N LEU A 197 -0.79 -3.73 -17.86
CA LEU A 197 -0.69 -2.88 -19.05
C LEU A 197 -0.75 -3.69 -20.36
N GLY A 198 -0.07 -4.83 -20.41
CA GLY A 198 -0.16 -5.74 -21.54
C GLY A 198 -1.57 -6.31 -21.73
N ASP A 199 -2.25 -6.66 -20.62
CA ASP A 199 -3.62 -7.15 -20.64
C ASP A 199 -4.60 -6.06 -21.12
N LEU A 200 -4.40 -4.81 -20.69
CA LEU A 200 -5.16 -3.66 -21.18
C LEU A 200 -4.98 -3.48 -22.71
N TYR A 201 -3.75 -3.51 -23.21
CA TYR A 201 -3.50 -3.43 -24.66
C TYR A 201 -4.16 -4.59 -25.43
N GLN A 202 -4.13 -5.79 -24.88
CA GLN A 202 -4.79 -6.94 -25.48
C GLN A 202 -6.31 -6.75 -25.55
N SER A 203 -6.95 -6.21 -24.51
CA SER A 203 -8.38 -5.94 -24.48
C SER A 203 -8.82 -4.87 -25.49
N GLU A 204 -7.92 -3.93 -25.82
CA GLU A 204 -8.10 -2.91 -26.84
C GLU A 204 -7.79 -3.40 -28.27
N GLY A 205 -7.39 -4.66 -28.44
CA GLY A 205 -6.97 -5.20 -29.75
C GLY A 205 -5.57 -4.76 -30.18
N LYS A 206 -4.81 -4.05 -29.34
CA LYS A 206 -3.40 -3.64 -29.56
C LYS A 206 -2.45 -4.82 -29.31
N THR A 207 -2.68 -5.95 -29.99
CA THR A 207 -1.98 -7.22 -29.73
C THR A 207 -0.46 -7.11 -29.87
N ALA A 208 0.05 -6.28 -30.78
CA ALA A 208 1.49 -6.09 -30.96
C ALA A 208 2.13 -5.42 -29.72
N ASP A 209 1.46 -4.41 -29.15
CA ASP A 209 1.93 -3.72 -27.95
C ASP A 209 1.84 -4.62 -26.72
N ALA A 210 0.75 -5.38 -26.58
CA ALA A 210 0.59 -6.38 -25.52
C ALA A 210 1.75 -7.38 -25.51
N LYS A 211 2.03 -8.00 -26.66
CA LYS A 211 3.13 -8.96 -26.81
C LYS A 211 4.50 -8.33 -26.51
N ARG A 212 4.71 -7.08 -26.93
CA ARG A 212 5.95 -6.35 -26.63
C ARG A 212 6.16 -6.18 -25.12
N VAL A 213 5.12 -5.76 -24.39
CA VAL A 213 5.19 -5.56 -22.94
C VAL A 213 5.41 -6.89 -22.22
N TRP A 214 4.66 -7.94 -22.55
CA TRP A 214 4.85 -9.26 -21.95
C TRP A 214 6.23 -9.86 -22.25
N ALA A 215 6.78 -9.66 -23.45
CA ALA A 215 8.14 -10.10 -23.78
C ALA A 215 9.18 -9.39 -22.90
N GLN A 216 9.02 -8.08 -22.67
CA GLN A 216 9.91 -7.32 -21.79
C GLN A 216 9.83 -7.82 -20.33
N VAL A 217 8.64 -8.13 -19.82
CA VAL A 217 8.47 -8.68 -18.46
C VAL A 217 9.15 -10.04 -18.36
N LYS A 218 8.89 -10.95 -19.33
CA LYS A 218 9.53 -12.28 -19.40
C LYS A 218 11.05 -12.21 -19.37
N ASP A 219 11.62 -11.24 -20.08
CA ASP A 219 13.08 -11.13 -20.22
C ASP A 219 13.72 -10.48 -18.99
N LYS A 220 13.03 -9.58 -18.31
CA LYS A 220 13.59 -8.80 -17.19
C LYS A 220 13.28 -9.39 -15.82
N ASP A 221 12.13 -10.04 -15.63
CA ASP A 221 11.75 -10.65 -14.35
C ASP A 221 12.41 -12.03 -14.21
N LYS A 222 13.68 -12.02 -13.81
CA LYS A 222 14.52 -13.20 -13.59
C LYS A 222 15.30 -13.09 -12.28
N ASP A 223 15.49 -14.21 -11.62
CA ASP A 223 16.38 -14.30 -10.46
C ASP A 223 17.88 -14.21 -10.87
N ALA A 224 18.77 -14.19 -9.89
CA ALA A 224 20.20 -14.14 -10.11
C ALA A 224 20.77 -15.35 -10.87
N LYS A 225 20.01 -16.44 -10.98
CA LYS A 225 20.37 -17.66 -11.73
C LYS A 225 19.77 -17.68 -13.14
N GLY A 226 18.98 -16.65 -13.51
CA GLY A 226 18.30 -16.54 -14.79
C GLY A 226 16.96 -17.27 -14.87
N ASN A 227 16.46 -17.82 -13.75
CA ASN A 227 15.13 -18.44 -13.75
C ASN A 227 14.05 -17.36 -13.79
N PRO A 228 12.93 -17.61 -14.52
CA PRO A 228 11.83 -16.67 -14.57
C PRO A 228 11.24 -16.39 -13.17
N GLY A 229 11.07 -15.11 -12.84
CA GLY A 229 10.30 -14.69 -11.68
C GLY A 229 8.79 -14.90 -11.90
N PRO A 230 7.96 -14.64 -10.86
CA PRO A 230 6.52 -14.87 -10.93
C PRO A 230 5.83 -14.13 -12.08
N ALA A 231 6.17 -12.86 -12.33
CA ALA A 231 5.59 -12.11 -13.43
C ALA A 231 6.14 -12.58 -14.80
N GLY A 232 7.41 -13.00 -14.87
CA GLY A 232 8.02 -13.57 -16.06
C GLY A 232 7.37 -14.89 -16.51
N GLN A 233 6.95 -15.72 -15.55
CA GLN A 233 6.19 -16.94 -15.83
C GLN A 233 4.82 -16.62 -16.43
N VAL A 234 4.06 -15.71 -15.80
CA VAL A 234 2.76 -15.26 -16.30
C VAL A 234 2.89 -14.62 -17.69
N ALA A 235 3.93 -13.81 -17.92
CA ALA A 235 4.19 -13.23 -19.24
C ALA A 235 4.44 -14.31 -20.31
N SER A 236 5.15 -15.39 -19.95
CA SER A 236 5.43 -16.51 -20.86
C SER A 236 4.14 -17.24 -21.26
N GLU A 237 3.22 -17.43 -20.32
CA GLU A 237 1.91 -18.04 -20.60
C GLU A 237 1.06 -17.16 -21.51
N ARG A 238 1.04 -15.83 -21.31
CA ARG A 238 0.31 -14.89 -22.18
C ARG A 238 0.88 -14.82 -23.59
N LEU A 239 2.19 -14.98 -23.74
CA LEU A 239 2.84 -15.02 -25.05
C LEU A 239 2.59 -16.33 -25.80
N ASN A 240 2.43 -17.43 -25.07
CA ASN A 240 2.20 -18.76 -25.60
C ASN A 240 1.02 -19.42 -24.89
N PRO A 241 -0.22 -18.96 -25.15
CA PRO A 241 -1.39 -19.56 -24.52
C PRO A 241 -1.48 -21.03 -24.94
N GLN A 242 -1.33 -21.93 -23.97
CA GLN A 242 -1.54 -23.35 -24.23
C GLN A 242 -3.02 -23.54 -24.60
N PRO A 243 -3.34 -24.26 -25.68
CA PRO A 243 -4.73 -24.63 -25.94
C PRO A 243 -5.23 -25.42 -24.73
N ALA A 244 -6.40 -25.04 -24.20
CA ALA A 244 -7.04 -25.76 -23.12
C ALA A 244 -7.08 -27.25 -23.51
N GLY A 245 -6.36 -28.09 -22.77
CA GLY A 245 -6.31 -29.53 -23.05
C GLY A 245 -7.73 -30.08 -23.07
N PRO A 246 -8.03 -31.09 -23.92
CA PRO A 246 -9.36 -31.70 -23.99
C PRO A 246 -9.62 -32.55 -22.73
N GLY A 247 -9.91 -31.90 -21.60
CA GLY A 247 -10.02 -32.61 -20.33
C GLY A 247 -10.87 -31.96 -19.26
N MET A 248 -11.46 -30.78 -19.50
CA MET A 248 -12.46 -30.20 -18.61
C MET A 248 -13.76 -29.90 -19.36
N ALA A 249 -14.30 -30.92 -20.01
CA ALA A 249 -15.72 -30.95 -20.31
C ALA A 249 -16.43 -31.12 -18.95
N MET A 250 -17.11 -30.07 -18.52
CA MET A 250 -17.99 -30.07 -17.36
C MET A 250 -18.92 -31.27 -17.44
N SER A 251 -18.83 -32.17 -16.46
CA SER A 251 -19.95 -33.03 -16.13
C SER A 251 -21.09 -32.14 -15.64
N GLN A 252 -22.14 -32.10 -16.43
CA GLN A 252 -23.45 -31.51 -16.10
C GLN A 252 -24.05 -32.20 -14.87
#